data_e166bdcc19f68369414b5d27a2423877
#
_entry.id   e166bdcc19f68369414b5d27a2423877
#
_cell.length_a   1.000
_cell.length_b   1.000
_cell.length_c   1.000
_cell.angle_alpha   90.00
_cell.angle_beta   90.00
_cell.angle_gamma   90.00
#
_symmetry.space_group_name_H-M   'P 1'
#
loop_
_entity.id
_entity.type
_entity.pdbx_description
1 polymer ?
#
loop_
_entity_poly.entity_id
_entity_poly.type
_entity_poly.pdbx_seq_one_letter_code
_entity_poly.pdbx_strand_id
1 'polypeptide(L)'
;VTGEVDVRIPVALPSGAVDVSAAWAVPDGATAVVAIAHGAGTGYPHPFLSGFARALRAEGFATLRFNFPYSEAGRRMPGPAAHAVTTWAAVEAWIAERAPGLPLWATGKSYGGRMASMAAAEGAIAPAGLVYLGYPLHPPGDPAKPRVAHLPDVAPPQLFVEGTNDPFVDPHEQLEEAVASCRDATLHWIEGGGHSFEVKGRKRPADEIAAELAPIVAEWIRGRS
;
A
#
# COMPACT_ATOMS: atom_id res chain seq x y z
N VAL A 1 22.53 -7.59 -7.44
CA VAL A 1 21.49 -6.68 -6.92
C VAL A 1 21.38 -5.55 -7.90
N THR A 2 20.43 -5.61 -8.81
CA THR A 2 20.11 -4.48 -9.71
C THR A 2 19.63 -3.31 -8.83
N GLY A 3 20.32 -2.17 -8.93
CA GLY A 3 19.98 -0.96 -8.18
C GLY A 3 18.56 -0.48 -8.52
N GLU A 4 17.96 0.27 -7.59
CA GLU A 4 16.69 0.94 -7.84
C GLU A 4 16.87 2.03 -8.90
N VAL A 5 15.96 2.11 -9.87
CA VAL A 5 15.97 3.09 -10.95
C VAL A 5 14.73 3.98 -10.89
N ASP A 6 14.91 5.26 -11.13
CA ASP A 6 13.80 6.20 -11.26
C ASP A 6 13.12 6.00 -12.62
N VAL A 7 11.80 5.95 -12.61
CA VAL A 7 10.96 5.78 -13.81
C VAL A 7 9.78 6.74 -13.78
N ARG A 8 9.12 6.90 -14.92
CA ARG A 8 7.90 7.70 -15.08
C ARG A 8 6.78 6.80 -15.56
N ILE A 9 5.59 6.97 -14.96
CA ILE A 9 4.38 6.22 -15.31
C ILE A 9 3.34 7.21 -15.83
N PRO A 10 2.90 7.07 -17.08
CA PRO A 10 1.85 7.93 -17.63
C PRO A 10 0.50 7.56 -17.02
N VAL A 11 -0.23 8.55 -16.53
CA VAL A 11 -1.56 8.43 -15.94
C VAL A 11 -2.53 9.31 -16.72
N ALA A 12 -3.54 8.72 -17.34
CA ALA A 12 -4.56 9.45 -18.08
C ALA A 12 -5.68 9.92 -17.14
N LEU A 13 -5.65 11.18 -16.74
CA LEU A 13 -6.69 11.81 -15.94
C LEU A 13 -7.70 12.53 -16.82
N PRO A 14 -8.94 12.77 -16.34
CA PRO A 14 -9.93 13.57 -17.07
C PRO A 14 -9.44 14.98 -17.44
N SER A 15 -8.53 15.54 -16.65
CA SER A 15 -7.92 16.86 -16.87
C SER A 15 -6.72 16.85 -17.82
N GLY A 16 -6.32 15.69 -18.33
CA GLY A 16 -5.15 15.47 -19.18
C GLY A 16 -4.18 14.44 -18.59
N ALA A 17 -3.29 13.94 -19.42
CA ALA A 17 -2.27 12.98 -18.99
C ALA A 17 -1.22 13.66 -18.08
N VAL A 18 -0.79 12.96 -17.07
CA VAL A 18 0.33 13.35 -16.19
C VAL A 18 1.29 12.17 -16.04
N ASP A 19 2.59 12.44 -16.01
CA ASP A 19 3.58 11.43 -15.67
C ASP A 19 3.87 11.49 -14.16
N VAL A 20 3.68 10.39 -13.46
CA VAL A 20 4.06 10.31 -12.05
C VAL A 20 5.43 9.66 -11.88
N SER A 21 6.20 10.19 -10.95
CA SER A 21 7.52 9.64 -10.59
C SER A 21 7.35 8.34 -9.81
N ALA A 22 8.24 7.39 -10.09
CA ALA A 22 8.29 6.12 -9.38
C ALA A 22 9.72 5.59 -9.29
N ALA A 23 9.96 4.67 -8.37
CA ALA A 23 11.22 3.95 -8.22
C ALA A 23 10.99 2.45 -8.40
N TRP A 24 11.68 1.85 -9.36
CA TRP A 24 11.55 0.46 -9.77
C TRP A 24 12.81 -0.33 -9.49
N ALA A 25 12.66 -1.53 -8.95
CA ALA A 25 13.78 -2.46 -8.76
C ALA A 25 13.31 -3.91 -8.89
N VAL A 26 14.10 -4.71 -9.60
CA VAL A 26 13.88 -6.15 -9.78
C VAL A 26 15.15 -6.89 -9.37
N PRO A 27 15.18 -7.55 -8.22
CA PRO A 27 16.27 -8.44 -7.86
C PRO A 27 16.26 -9.69 -8.75
N ASP A 28 17.42 -10.31 -8.91
CA ASP A 28 17.54 -11.56 -9.66
C ASP A 28 16.66 -12.64 -9.03
N GLY A 29 15.90 -13.35 -9.86
CA GLY A 29 15.00 -14.41 -9.40
C GLY A 29 13.76 -13.91 -8.65
N ALA A 30 13.34 -12.66 -8.87
CA ALA A 30 12.12 -12.14 -8.26
C ALA A 30 10.91 -13.02 -8.58
N THR A 31 10.11 -13.34 -7.55
CA THR A 31 8.95 -14.23 -7.66
C THR A 31 7.61 -13.50 -7.79
N ALA A 32 7.57 -12.24 -7.41
CA ALA A 32 6.38 -11.39 -7.51
C ALA A 32 6.80 -9.90 -7.53
N VAL A 33 5.88 -9.04 -7.91
CA VAL A 33 6.02 -7.58 -7.82
C VAL A 33 5.16 -7.04 -6.68
N VAL A 34 5.74 -6.24 -5.79
CA VAL A 34 5.00 -5.48 -4.78
C VAL A 34 4.99 -4.01 -5.18
N ALA A 35 3.84 -3.50 -5.59
CA ALA A 35 3.63 -2.07 -5.82
C ALA A 35 3.24 -1.39 -4.50
N ILE A 36 3.88 -0.26 -4.19
CA ILE A 36 3.81 0.38 -2.87
C ILE A 36 3.38 1.84 -3.02
N ALA A 37 2.16 2.16 -2.60
CA ALA A 37 1.63 3.51 -2.61
C ALA A 37 1.88 4.24 -1.28
N HIS A 38 2.14 5.54 -1.38
CA HIS A 38 2.38 6.40 -0.22
C HIS A 38 1.09 6.83 0.49
N GLY A 39 1.22 7.25 1.75
CA GLY A 39 0.17 7.88 2.54
C GLY A 39 -0.10 9.33 2.12
N ALA A 40 -1.20 9.91 2.62
CA ALA A 40 -1.50 11.31 2.41
C ALA A 40 -0.40 12.22 2.97
N GLY A 41 -0.10 13.32 2.27
CA GLY A 41 0.89 14.30 2.69
C GLY A 41 2.36 13.93 2.47
N THR A 42 2.62 12.76 1.85
CA THR A 42 3.96 12.25 1.54
C THR A 42 4.11 11.94 0.05
N GLY A 43 5.20 11.30 -0.33
CA GLY A 43 5.46 10.81 -1.69
C GLY A 43 6.26 9.51 -1.68
N TYR A 44 6.53 8.95 -2.85
CA TYR A 44 7.26 7.68 -3.00
C TYR A 44 8.67 7.65 -2.38
N PRO A 45 9.42 8.78 -2.26
CA PRO A 45 10.74 8.76 -1.64
C PRO A 45 10.72 8.73 -0.09
N HIS A 46 9.53 8.75 0.53
CA HIS A 46 9.44 8.77 1.99
C HIS A 46 10.23 7.62 2.62
N PRO A 47 11.04 7.87 3.68
CA PRO A 47 11.93 6.86 4.29
C PRO A 47 11.23 5.55 4.66
N PHE A 48 10.01 5.62 5.19
CA PHE A 48 9.21 4.43 5.50
C PHE A 48 9.03 3.53 4.28
N LEU A 49 8.63 4.09 3.12
CA LEU A 49 8.42 3.30 1.89
C LEU A 49 9.74 2.78 1.32
N SER A 50 10.81 3.58 1.42
CA SER A 50 12.14 3.18 0.96
C SER A 50 12.71 2.03 1.78
N GLY A 51 12.54 2.06 3.11
CA GLY A 51 12.95 0.99 4.01
C GLY A 51 12.17 -0.29 3.78
N PHE A 52 10.85 -0.19 3.66
CA PHE A 52 9.97 -1.31 3.37
C PHE A 52 10.31 -1.97 2.02
N ALA A 53 10.44 -1.19 0.94
CA ALA A 53 10.80 -1.70 -0.38
C ALA A 53 12.18 -2.36 -0.39
N ARG A 54 13.18 -1.77 0.29
CA ARG A 54 14.51 -2.36 0.43
C ARG A 54 14.47 -3.73 1.11
N ALA A 55 13.68 -3.84 2.18
CA ALA A 55 13.53 -5.10 2.91
C ALA A 55 12.78 -6.16 2.08
N LEU A 56 11.72 -5.78 1.35
CA LEU A 56 11.03 -6.70 0.44
C LEU A 56 11.93 -7.21 -0.70
N ARG A 57 12.85 -6.38 -1.19
CA ARG A 57 13.85 -6.84 -2.18
C ARG A 57 14.81 -7.87 -1.60
N ALA A 58 15.19 -7.73 -0.32
CA ALA A 58 15.97 -8.75 0.38
C ALA A 58 15.20 -10.05 0.56
N GLU A 59 13.87 -10.00 0.59
CA GLU A 59 12.97 -11.16 0.58
C GLU A 59 12.72 -11.73 -0.84
N GLY A 60 13.33 -11.18 -1.90
CA GLY A 60 13.22 -11.69 -3.27
C GLY A 60 12.03 -11.14 -4.08
N PHE A 61 11.43 -10.02 -3.68
CA PHE A 61 10.35 -9.38 -4.43
C PHE A 61 10.87 -8.21 -5.28
N ALA A 62 10.35 -8.07 -6.50
CA ALA A 62 10.46 -6.82 -7.23
C ALA A 62 9.59 -5.75 -6.56
N THR A 63 10.01 -4.49 -6.60
CA THR A 63 9.29 -3.40 -5.94
C THR A 63 9.11 -2.21 -6.85
N LEU A 64 7.91 -1.60 -6.78
CA LEU A 64 7.62 -0.33 -7.42
C LEU A 64 7.01 0.61 -6.37
N ARG A 65 7.67 1.74 -6.08
CA ARG A 65 7.11 2.84 -5.28
C ARG A 65 6.76 3.99 -6.22
N PHE A 66 5.59 4.60 -6.08
CA PHE A 66 5.13 5.61 -7.03
C PHE A 66 4.40 6.77 -6.36
N ASN A 67 4.37 7.92 -7.01
CA ASN A 67 3.57 9.07 -6.59
C ASN A 67 2.14 8.99 -7.11
N PHE A 68 1.19 9.49 -6.31
CA PHE A 68 -0.10 9.91 -6.85
C PHE A 68 0.01 11.29 -7.51
N PRO A 69 -0.87 11.63 -8.47
CA PRO A 69 -0.81 12.89 -9.21
C PRO A 69 -0.79 14.15 -8.34
N TYR A 70 -1.49 14.16 -7.20
CA TYR A 70 -1.47 15.30 -6.30
C TYR A 70 -0.08 15.51 -5.66
N SER A 71 0.60 14.42 -5.29
CA SER A 71 1.95 14.48 -4.73
C SER A 71 2.97 14.89 -5.80
N GLU A 72 2.82 14.38 -7.02
CA GLU A 72 3.63 14.80 -8.17
C GLU A 72 3.51 16.32 -8.44
N ALA A 73 2.31 16.87 -8.27
CA ALA A 73 2.05 18.31 -8.36
C ALA A 73 2.49 19.11 -7.12
N GLY A 74 3.23 18.51 -6.18
CA GLY A 74 3.71 19.17 -4.96
C GLY A 74 2.62 19.47 -3.91
N ARG A 75 1.43 18.88 -4.05
CA ARG A 75 0.33 19.09 -3.11
C ARG A 75 0.39 18.09 -1.96
N ARG A 76 0.01 18.50 -0.76
CA ARG A 76 -0.02 17.63 0.42
C ARG A 76 -1.36 16.91 0.59
N MET A 77 -2.46 17.54 0.17
CA MET A 77 -3.80 16.97 0.29
C MET A 77 -4.16 16.17 -0.95
N PRO A 78 -4.66 14.93 -0.77
CA PRO A 78 -5.17 14.13 -1.87
C PRO A 78 -6.27 14.86 -2.66
N GLY A 79 -6.25 14.68 -3.97
CA GLY A 79 -7.35 15.06 -4.86
C GLY A 79 -8.50 14.04 -4.82
N PRO A 80 -9.40 14.06 -5.82
CA PRO A 80 -10.47 13.07 -5.95
C PRO A 80 -9.95 11.64 -5.91
N ALA A 81 -10.65 10.74 -5.20
CA ALA A 81 -10.26 9.33 -5.10
C ALA A 81 -10.12 8.66 -6.48
N ALA A 82 -10.96 9.04 -7.45
CA ALA A 82 -10.89 8.54 -8.81
C ALA A 82 -9.50 8.73 -9.47
N HIS A 83 -8.78 9.82 -9.15
CA HIS A 83 -7.42 10.01 -9.66
C HIS A 83 -6.43 8.96 -9.11
N ALA A 84 -6.59 8.58 -7.86
CA ALA A 84 -5.77 7.54 -7.26
C ALA A 84 -6.12 6.14 -7.78
N VAL A 85 -7.40 5.86 -8.02
CA VAL A 85 -7.88 4.63 -8.67
C VAL A 85 -7.31 4.52 -10.09
N THR A 86 -7.41 5.59 -10.90
CA THR A 86 -6.80 5.64 -12.23
C THR A 86 -5.28 5.45 -12.17
N THR A 87 -4.61 5.99 -11.16
CA THR A 87 -3.17 5.81 -10.98
C THR A 87 -2.83 4.35 -10.69
N TRP A 88 -3.59 3.67 -9.84
CA TRP A 88 -3.39 2.25 -9.56
C TRP A 88 -3.55 1.40 -10.83
N ALA A 89 -4.56 1.68 -11.67
CA ALA A 89 -4.75 0.99 -12.94
C ALA A 89 -3.56 1.22 -13.91
N ALA A 90 -3.05 2.44 -13.98
CA ALA A 90 -1.87 2.75 -14.79
C ALA A 90 -0.61 2.04 -14.27
N VAL A 91 -0.44 1.94 -12.95
CA VAL A 91 0.67 1.22 -12.30
C VAL A 91 0.60 -0.28 -12.60
N GLU A 92 -0.57 -0.91 -12.49
CA GLU A 92 -0.74 -2.33 -12.83
C GLU A 92 -0.40 -2.59 -14.30
N ALA A 93 -0.93 -1.79 -15.22
CA ALA A 93 -0.63 -1.91 -16.65
C ALA A 93 0.87 -1.73 -16.94
N TRP A 94 1.50 -0.75 -16.30
CA TRP A 94 2.93 -0.48 -16.44
C TRP A 94 3.80 -1.66 -15.96
N ILE A 95 3.42 -2.31 -14.85
CA ILE A 95 4.09 -3.50 -14.30
C ILE A 95 3.90 -4.70 -15.23
N ALA A 96 2.69 -4.94 -15.73
CA ALA A 96 2.39 -6.05 -16.62
C ALA A 96 3.25 -6.06 -17.89
N GLU A 97 3.58 -4.87 -18.41
CA GLU A 97 4.48 -4.72 -19.57
C GLU A 97 5.95 -5.03 -19.24
N ARG A 98 6.42 -4.75 -18.00
CA ARG A 98 7.84 -4.79 -17.61
C ARG A 98 8.26 -6.01 -16.82
N ALA A 99 7.30 -6.67 -16.20
CA ALA A 99 7.48 -7.90 -15.45
C ALA A 99 6.41 -8.93 -15.83
N PRO A 100 6.27 -9.29 -17.14
CA PRO A 100 5.25 -10.21 -17.57
C PRO A 100 5.38 -11.56 -16.85
N GLY A 101 4.26 -12.07 -16.36
CA GLY A 101 4.19 -13.35 -15.66
C GLY A 101 4.51 -13.30 -14.16
N LEU A 102 4.97 -12.17 -13.61
CA LEU A 102 5.08 -12.01 -12.16
C LEU A 102 3.73 -11.53 -11.57
N PRO A 103 3.19 -12.20 -10.54
CA PRO A 103 2.00 -11.74 -9.87
C PRO A 103 2.23 -10.38 -9.18
N LEU A 104 1.23 -9.49 -9.30
CA LEU A 104 1.24 -8.18 -8.64
C LEU A 104 0.58 -8.27 -7.27
N TRP A 105 1.23 -7.72 -6.24
CA TRP A 105 0.67 -7.45 -4.93
C TRP A 105 0.56 -5.94 -4.73
N ALA A 106 -0.66 -5.45 -4.49
CA ALA A 106 -0.91 -4.02 -4.29
C ALA A 106 -0.81 -3.67 -2.81
N THR A 107 0.18 -2.85 -2.46
CA THR A 107 0.46 -2.47 -1.07
C THR A 107 0.40 -0.96 -0.89
N GLY A 108 -0.08 -0.49 0.24
CA GLY A 108 -0.07 0.93 0.51
C GLY A 108 -0.08 1.31 1.98
N LYS A 109 0.62 2.40 2.28
CA LYS A 109 0.56 3.04 3.60
C LYS A 109 -0.70 3.91 3.70
N SER A 110 -1.52 3.67 4.72
CA SER A 110 -2.67 4.53 5.03
C SER A 110 -3.56 4.81 3.80
N TYR A 111 -3.65 6.05 3.37
CA TYR A 111 -4.38 6.46 2.16
C TYR A 111 -4.07 5.60 0.95
N GLY A 112 -2.78 5.28 0.72
CA GLY A 112 -2.36 4.47 -0.43
C GLY A 112 -2.97 3.07 -0.45
N GLY A 113 -3.03 2.41 0.71
CA GLY A 113 -3.67 1.11 0.87
C GLY A 113 -5.19 1.17 0.66
N ARG A 114 -5.84 2.18 1.26
CA ARG A 114 -7.27 2.41 1.04
C ARG A 114 -7.59 2.68 -0.44
N MET A 115 -6.76 3.40 -1.17
CA MET A 115 -6.98 3.62 -2.61
C MET A 115 -6.77 2.34 -3.43
N ALA A 116 -5.85 1.46 -3.03
CA ALA A 116 -5.70 0.13 -3.63
C ALA A 116 -6.97 -0.72 -3.43
N SER A 117 -7.52 -0.73 -2.22
CA SER A 117 -8.77 -1.47 -1.94
C SER A 117 -9.96 -0.95 -2.74
N MET A 118 -10.09 0.36 -2.90
CA MET A 118 -11.12 0.96 -3.75
C MET A 118 -10.94 0.57 -5.22
N ALA A 119 -9.70 0.66 -5.74
CA ALA A 119 -9.40 0.28 -7.12
C ALA A 119 -9.71 -1.20 -7.40
N ALA A 120 -9.42 -2.09 -6.44
CA ALA A 120 -9.74 -3.51 -6.56
C ALA A 120 -11.26 -3.78 -6.46
N ALA A 121 -11.97 -3.11 -5.53
CA ALA A 121 -13.42 -3.24 -5.38
C ALA A 121 -14.18 -2.74 -6.62
N GLU A 122 -13.68 -1.68 -7.28
CA GLU A 122 -14.24 -1.15 -8.53
C GLU A 122 -13.83 -1.98 -9.76
N GLY A 123 -12.97 -2.99 -9.60
CA GLY A 123 -12.45 -3.79 -10.72
C GLY A 123 -11.48 -3.04 -11.62
N ALA A 124 -10.93 -1.93 -11.17
CA ALA A 124 -9.93 -1.15 -11.90
C ALA A 124 -8.54 -1.79 -11.87
N ILE A 125 -8.26 -2.63 -10.88
CA ILE A 125 -7.08 -3.49 -10.78
C ILE A 125 -7.47 -4.89 -10.34
N ALA A 126 -6.65 -5.89 -10.70
CA ALA A 126 -6.85 -7.30 -10.35
C ALA A 126 -5.55 -7.93 -9.80
N PRO A 127 -4.98 -7.41 -8.69
CA PRO A 127 -3.75 -7.93 -8.11
C PRO A 127 -3.95 -9.34 -7.53
N ALA A 128 -2.87 -10.09 -7.32
CA ALA A 128 -2.90 -11.37 -6.63
C ALA A 128 -3.35 -11.24 -5.16
N GLY A 129 -3.14 -10.06 -4.56
CA GLY A 129 -3.65 -9.72 -3.24
C GLY A 129 -3.29 -8.28 -2.85
N LEU A 130 -3.83 -7.82 -1.72
CA LEU A 130 -3.63 -6.48 -1.20
C LEU A 130 -3.04 -6.51 0.21
N VAL A 131 -2.18 -5.53 0.50
CA VAL A 131 -1.59 -5.35 1.84
C VAL A 131 -1.78 -3.89 2.28
N TYR A 132 -2.36 -3.71 3.44
CA TYR A 132 -2.58 -2.41 4.04
C TYR A 132 -1.66 -2.22 5.23
N LEU A 133 -0.86 -1.17 5.19
CA LEU A 133 0.04 -0.78 6.28
C LEU A 133 -0.58 0.41 7.00
N GLY A 134 -1.31 0.17 8.10
CA GLY A 134 -2.08 1.18 8.82
C GLY A 134 -3.30 1.63 8.01
N TYR A 135 -4.33 0.79 7.89
CA TYR A 135 -5.56 1.13 7.17
C TYR A 135 -6.32 2.27 7.89
N PRO A 136 -6.64 3.38 7.22
CA PRO A 136 -7.33 4.49 7.86
C PRO A 136 -8.84 4.24 7.92
N LEU A 137 -9.27 3.38 8.84
CA LEU A 137 -10.65 2.91 8.98
C LEU A 137 -11.65 4.07 9.09
N HIS A 138 -11.34 5.03 9.94
CA HIS A 138 -12.10 6.27 10.13
C HIS A 138 -11.15 7.43 10.44
N PRO A 139 -11.60 8.71 10.40
CA PRO A 139 -10.80 9.81 10.93
C PRO A 139 -10.52 9.60 12.43
N PRO A 140 -9.33 9.98 12.94
CA PRO A 140 -9.04 9.89 14.37
C PRO A 140 -10.10 10.61 15.20
N GLY A 141 -10.66 9.91 16.21
CA GLY A 141 -11.70 10.46 17.08
C GLY A 141 -13.10 10.57 16.45
N ASP A 142 -13.31 10.02 15.25
CA ASP A 142 -14.63 10.01 14.58
C ASP A 142 -15.00 8.60 14.07
N PRO A 143 -15.22 7.62 14.99
CA PRO A 143 -15.54 6.25 14.63
C PRO A 143 -16.91 6.10 13.95
N ALA A 144 -17.75 7.15 13.97
CA ALA A 144 -19.03 7.15 13.27
C ALA A 144 -18.90 7.31 11.73
N LYS A 145 -17.68 7.53 11.21
CA LYS A 145 -17.43 7.68 9.78
C LYS A 145 -16.48 6.61 9.22
N PRO A 146 -16.85 5.32 9.29
CA PRO A 146 -16.03 4.24 8.78
C PRO A 146 -15.90 4.32 7.25
N ARG A 147 -14.74 3.93 6.75
CA ARG A 147 -14.38 3.95 5.30
C ARG A 147 -14.22 2.54 4.77
N VAL A 148 -15.20 1.68 5.01
CA VAL A 148 -15.11 0.22 4.83
C VAL A 148 -16.14 -0.38 3.88
N ALA A 149 -17.12 0.39 3.43
CA ALA A 149 -18.28 -0.12 2.68
C ALA A 149 -17.90 -0.91 1.41
N HIS A 150 -16.75 -0.65 0.80
CA HIS A 150 -16.25 -1.33 -0.39
C HIS A 150 -15.42 -2.59 -0.10
N LEU A 151 -14.98 -2.81 1.14
CA LEU A 151 -14.09 -3.93 1.49
C LEU A 151 -14.68 -5.32 1.19
N PRO A 152 -15.98 -5.58 1.40
CA PRO A 152 -16.60 -6.86 1.03
C PRO A 152 -16.58 -7.14 -0.48
N ASP A 153 -16.45 -6.12 -1.32
CA ASP A 153 -16.40 -6.24 -2.78
C ASP A 153 -15.00 -6.52 -3.32
N VAL A 154 -13.96 -6.40 -2.49
CA VAL A 154 -12.58 -6.74 -2.83
C VAL A 154 -12.46 -8.25 -2.97
N ALA A 155 -12.25 -8.73 -4.21
CA ALA A 155 -12.18 -10.16 -4.50
C ALA A 155 -10.84 -10.82 -4.11
N PRO A 156 -9.66 -10.18 -4.35
CA PRO A 156 -8.37 -10.74 -3.93
C PRO A 156 -8.20 -10.83 -2.42
N PRO A 157 -7.32 -11.72 -1.91
CA PRO A 157 -7.01 -11.80 -0.49
C PRO A 157 -6.39 -10.48 0.03
N GLN A 158 -6.69 -10.15 1.28
CA GLN A 158 -6.33 -8.90 1.94
C GLN A 158 -5.56 -9.15 3.23
N LEU A 159 -4.44 -8.44 3.41
CA LEU A 159 -3.72 -8.39 4.69
C LEU A 159 -3.81 -6.99 5.29
N PHE A 160 -4.35 -6.90 6.49
CA PHE A 160 -4.31 -5.71 7.32
C PHE A 160 -3.17 -5.85 8.32
N VAL A 161 -2.18 -4.96 8.25
CA VAL A 161 -1.13 -4.82 9.26
C VAL A 161 -1.40 -3.52 10.01
N GLU A 162 -1.72 -3.63 11.31
CA GLU A 162 -2.22 -2.51 12.10
C GLU A 162 -1.51 -2.38 13.44
N GLY A 163 -1.32 -1.14 13.88
CA GLY A 163 -0.79 -0.88 15.22
C GLY A 163 -1.90 -0.85 16.28
N THR A 164 -1.68 -1.48 17.45
CA THR A 164 -2.68 -1.49 18.53
C THR A 164 -2.89 -0.12 19.19
N ASN A 165 -2.04 0.87 18.90
CA ASN A 165 -2.20 2.26 19.36
C ASN A 165 -2.51 3.23 18.20
N ASP A 166 -3.00 2.70 17.06
CA ASP A 166 -3.38 3.55 15.93
C ASP A 166 -4.76 4.20 16.16
N PRO A 167 -4.86 5.55 16.24
CA PRO A 167 -6.13 6.23 16.46
C PRO A 167 -7.08 6.17 15.27
N PHE A 168 -6.66 5.66 14.11
CA PHE A 168 -7.52 5.45 12.95
C PHE A 168 -8.35 4.16 13.02
N VAL A 169 -8.06 3.29 14.00
CA VAL A 169 -8.74 2.00 14.21
C VAL A 169 -9.22 1.80 15.65
N ASP A 170 -9.41 2.89 16.39
CA ASP A 170 -9.92 2.86 17.75
C ASP A 170 -11.42 3.27 17.75
N PRO A 171 -12.37 2.38 18.13
CA PRO A 171 -12.17 1.08 18.79
C PRO A 171 -11.80 -0.06 17.80
N HIS A 172 -10.98 -1.01 18.26
CA HIS A 172 -10.45 -2.13 17.46
C HIS A 172 -11.55 -3.04 16.89
N GLU A 173 -12.64 -3.20 17.64
CA GLU A 173 -13.78 -4.03 17.23
C GLU A 173 -14.35 -3.63 15.88
N GLN A 174 -14.32 -2.35 15.54
CA GLN A 174 -14.77 -1.88 14.21
C GLN A 174 -13.88 -2.37 13.07
N LEU A 175 -12.55 -2.43 13.29
CA LEU A 175 -11.65 -3.00 12.30
C LEU A 175 -11.84 -4.52 12.19
N GLU A 176 -11.98 -5.21 13.34
CA GLU A 176 -12.21 -6.65 13.37
C GLU A 176 -13.51 -7.02 12.64
N GLU A 177 -14.58 -6.26 12.83
CA GLU A 177 -15.85 -6.40 12.09
C GLU A 177 -15.66 -6.15 10.59
N ALA A 178 -14.91 -5.11 10.21
CA ALA A 178 -14.63 -4.81 8.82
C ALA A 178 -13.81 -5.92 8.14
N VAL A 179 -12.79 -6.46 8.82
CA VAL A 179 -12.00 -7.59 8.35
C VAL A 179 -12.85 -8.85 8.21
N ALA A 180 -13.72 -9.12 9.19
CA ALA A 180 -14.64 -10.27 9.15
C ALA A 180 -15.66 -10.16 8.00
N SER A 181 -15.97 -8.97 7.53
CA SER A 181 -16.87 -8.75 6.38
C SER A 181 -16.21 -9.00 5.02
N CYS A 182 -14.88 -9.05 4.95
CA CYS A 182 -14.13 -9.32 3.72
C CYS A 182 -14.25 -10.78 3.30
N ARG A 183 -14.08 -11.07 2.01
CA ARG A 183 -14.14 -12.43 1.45
C ARG A 183 -12.99 -13.32 1.91
N ASP A 184 -11.78 -12.78 1.91
CA ASP A 184 -10.55 -13.42 2.40
C ASP A 184 -9.65 -12.32 2.98
N ALA A 185 -9.57 -12.23 4.29
CA ALA A 185 -8.77 -11.23 4.96
C ALA A 185 -8.06 -11.80 6.19
N THR A 186 -6.85 -11.28 6.42
CA THR A 186 -6.03 -11.55 7.60
C THR A 186 -5.75 -10.24 8.31
N LEU A 187 -5.88 -10.21 9.62
CA LEU A 187 -5.48 -9.08 10.46
C LEU A 187 -4.23 -9.46 11.26
N HIS A 188 -3.21 -8.62 11.18
CA HIS A 188 -1.97 -8.75 11.93
C HIS A 188 -1.73 -7.50 12.77
N TRP A 189 -1.77 -7.65 14.10
CA TRP A 189 -1.55 -6.56 15.04
C TRP A 189 -0.05 -6.38 15.34
N ILE A 190 0.41 -5.13 15.31
CA ILE A 190 1.73 -4.72 15.80
C ILE A 190 1.55 -4.10 17.19
N GLU A 191 1.94 -4.82 18.20
CA GLU A 191 1.75 -4.42 19.59
C GLU A 191 2.44 -3.10 19.93
N GLY A 192 1.68 -2.16 20.48
CA GLY A 192 2.13 -0.82 20.85
C GLY A 192 2.40 0.11 19.67
N GLY A 193 2.23 -0.36 18.44
CA GLY A 193 2.44 0.45 17.24
C GLY A 193 1.38 1.53 17.07
N GLY A 194 1.80 2.75 16.71
CA GLY A 194 0.92 3.82 16.27
C GLY A 194 0.60 3.72 14.77
N HIS A 195 0.04 4.78 14.18
CA HIS A 195 -0.34 4.79 12.75
C HIS A 195 0.82 4.52 11.77
N SER A 196 2.05 4.85 12.13
CA SER A 196 3.25 4.50 11.35
C SER A 196 4.11 3.46 12.07
N PHE A 197 3.49 2.67 12.96
CA PHE A 197 4.08 1.55 13.70
C PHE A 197 5.17 1.97 14.69
N GLU A 198 5.30 3.27 14.97
CA GLU A 198 6.16 3.77 16.03
C GLU A 198 5.63 3.35 17.40
N VAL A 199 6.52 2.83 18.24
CA VAL A 199 6.19 2.44 19.62
C VAL A 199 6.65 3.53 20.59
N LYS A 200 5.74 4.00 21.45
CA LYS A 200 6.03 5.02 22.45
C LYS A 200 7.24 4.61 23.32
N GLY A 201 8.20 5.52 23.45
CA GLY A 201 9.44 5.28 24.21
C GLY A 201 10.54 4.55 23.42
N ARG A 202 10.28 4.13 22.18
CA ARG A 202 11.26 3.49 21.29
C ARG A 202 11.41 4.33 20.02
N LYS A 203 12.17 5.43 20.11
CA LYS A 203 12.42 6.27 18.92
C LYS A 203 13.35 5.53 17.95
N ARG A 204 12.85 5.29 16.73
CA ARG A 204 13.58 4.61 15.65
C ARG A 204 13.36 5.34 14.33
N PRO A 205 14.30 5.25 13.37
CA PRO A 205 14.11 5.74 12.02
C PRO A 205 12.90 5.05 11.33
N ALA A 206 12.17 5.81 10.52
CA ALA A 206 10.97 5.30 9.85
C ALA A 206 11.26 4.14 8.88
N ASP A 207 12.43 4.15 8.24
CA ASP A 207 12.87 3.09 7.32
C ASP A 207 13.20 1.79 8.06
N GLU A 208 13.73 1.84 9.29
CA GLU A 208 13.95 0.67 10.12
C GLU A 208 12.63 0.07 10.62
N ILE A 209 11.69 0.91 11.07
CA ILE A 209 10.36 0.46 11.49
C ILE A 209 9.67 -0.26 10.34
N ALA A 210 9.69 0.34 9.15
CA ALA A 210 9.05 -0.24 7.98
C ALA A 210 9.71 -1.54 7.52
N ALA A 211 11.04 -1.65 7.65
CA ALA A 211 11.76 -2.86 7.28
C ALA A 211 11.33 -4.09 8.10
N GLU A 212 10.91 -3.90 9.36
CA GLU A 212 10.41 -4.99 10.21
C GLU A 212 9.04 -5.55 9.78
N LEU A 213 8.28 -4.79 8.98
CA LEU A 213 7.01 -5.27 8.45
C LEU A 213 7.19 -6.17 7.22
N ALA A 214 8.33 -6.06 6.53
CA ALA A 214 8.54 -6.78 5.29
C ALA A 214 8.54 -8.32 5.45
N PRO A 215 9.17 -8.94 6.47
CA PRO A 215 9.07 -10.38 6.69
C PRO A 215 7.64 -10.87 6.89
N ILE A 216 6.81 -10.13 7.63
CA ILE A 216 5.39 -10.45 7.86
C ILE A 216 4.64 -10.50 6.54
N VAL A 217 4.82 -9.47 5.72
CA VAL A 217 4.19 -9.38 4.39
C VAL A 217 4.72 -10.45 3.45
N ALA A 218 6.04 -10.69 3.46
CA ALA A 218 6.68 -11.71 2.63
C ALA A 218 6.18 -13.12 2.93
N GLU A 219 6.07 -13.46 4.21
CA GLU A 219 5.53 -14.75 4.66
C GLU A 219 4.08 -14.92 4.22
N TRP A 220 3.24 -13.89 4.40
CA TRP A 220 1.83 -13.92 4.01
C TRP A 220 1.67 -14.06 2.49
N ILE A 221 2.48 -13.38 1.68
CA ILE A 221 2.49 -13.49 0.21
C ILE A 221 2.86 -14.93 -0.20
N ARG A 222 3.96 -15.48 0.33
CA ARG A 222 4.42 -16.84 0.00
C ARG A 222 3.41 -17.93 0.36
N GLY A 223 2.64 -17.72 1.43
CA GLY A 223 1.57 -18.65 1.81
C GLY A 223 0.38 -18.68 0.84
N ARG A 224 0.36 -17.78 -0.17
CA ARG A 224 -0.73 -17.64 -1.18
C ARG A 224 -0.24 -17.78 -2.62
N SER A 225 1.04 -18.04 -2.83
CA SER A 225 1.68 -18.20 -4.14
C SER A 225 1.68 -19.64 -4.61
#